data_5bdf5002748b48bc281377e17a8bbb7d
#
_entry.id   5bdf5002748b48bc281377e17a8bbb7d
#
_cell.length_a   1.000
_cell.length_b   1.000
_cell.length_c   1.000
_cell.angle_alpha   90.00
_cell.angle_beta   90.00
_cell.angle_gamma   90.00
#
_symmetry.space_group_name_H-M   'P 1'
#
loop_
_entity.id
_entity.type
_entity.pdbx_description
1 polymer ?
#
loop_
_entity_poly.entity_id
_entity_poly.type
_entity_poly.pdbx_seq_one_letter_code
_entity_poly.pdbx_strand_id
1 'polypeptide(L)'
;MLTLQRILCPIDLSESSRQALIYAKALSSWYEAPLSVLHVCEDLPVFEMASPFGHSASSTVVIEEAQIAERRAAVRTFVWSAVGENSIDIVVREGTDARGEILKEAGTDGANVIVMGTHGRSGIDHLLLGSVTEKVLHKAPCPILVVPPHASTVAPDAPAIFKRILCAIDFSTSSLLALNRALELAQEADARLTLLHAIEFPPALREIVFSTDTDADRVHAAAEAEYLRRLRALVPARARLYCTVATRVNEGKPAREIERVAAEEQADLIVMGVHGRGAVDLMVFGSNTNAVIRHAACPVLVVPTPRG
;
A
#
# COMPACT_ATOMS: atom_id res chain seq x y z
N MET A 1 1.54 5.03 -19.94
CA MET A 1 0.35 5.63 -19.29
C MET A 1 -0.24 4.59 -18.36
N LEU A 2 -0.36 4.90 -17.10
CA LEU A 2 -1.01 4.02 -16.14
C LEU A 2 -2.52 4.05 -16.42
N THR A 3 -3.05 3.03 -17.06
CA THR A 3 -4.49 2.96 -17.28
C THR A 3 -5.11 2.30 -16.06
N LEU A 4 -5.55 3.08 -15.09
CA LEU A 4 -6.40 2.55 -14.03
C LEU A 4 -7.79 2.35 -14.61
N GLN A 5 -8.20 1.09 -14.79
CA GLN A 5 -9.51 0.74 -15.33
C GLN A 5 -10.52 0.46 -14.21
N ARG A 6 -10.06 0.10 -13.01
CA ARG A 6 -10.90 -0.17 -11.85
C ARG A 6 -10.13 -0.04 -10.55
N ILE A 7 -10.72 0.62 -9.58
CA ILE A 7 -10.21 0.81 -8.23
C ILE A 7 -11.10 0.05 -7.26
N LEU A 8 -10.51 -0.79 -6.40
CA LEU A 8 -11.22 -1.47 -5.32
C LEU A 8 -10.84 -0.84 -3.98
N CYS A 9 -11.83 -0.43 -3.21
CA CYS A 9 -11.64 0.10 -1.86
C CYS A 9 -12.41 -0.75 -0.83
N PRO A 10 -11.75 -1.71 -0.18
CA PRO A 10 -12.34 -2.41 0.95
C PRO A 10 -12.49 -1.49 2.15
N ILE A 11 -13.66 -1.51 2.79
CA ILE A 11 -13.95 -0.71 3.98
C ILE A 11 -14.53 -1.58 5.10
N ASP A 12 -14.21 -1.21 6.36
CA ASP A 12 -14.74 -1.82 7.56
C ASP A 12 -15.50 -0.82 8.45
N LEU A 13 -15.79 0.36 7.89
CA LEU A 13 -16.46 1.49 8.57
C LEU A 13 -15.61 2.14 9.67
N SER A 14 -14.29 1.88 9.72
CA SER A 14 -13.36 2.57 10.60
C SER A 14 -12.89 3.91 10.00
N GLU A 15 -12.28 4.76 10.83
CA GLU A 15 -11.69 6.02 10.36
C GLU A 15 -10.51 5.78 9.41
N SER A 16 -9.74 4.70 9.60
CA SER A 16 -8.68 4.29 8.68
C SER A 16 -9.23 3.95 7.29
N SER A 17 -10.36 3.23 7.23
CA SER A 17 -11.03 2.94 5.95
C SER A 17 -11.69 4.18 5.33
N ARG A 18 -12.09 5.18 6.15
CA ARG A 18 -12.57 6.47 5.65
C ARG A 18 -11.47 7.23 4.91
N GLN A 19 -10.27 7.31 5.48
CA GLN A 19 -9.12 7.92 4.82
C GLN A 19 -8.76 7.21 3.51
N ALA A 20 -8.74 5.88 3.52
CA ALA A 20 -8.52 5.10 2.31
C ALA A 20 -9.57 5.40 1.22
N LEU A 21 -10.84 5.52 1.60
CA LEU A 21 -11.92 5.85 0.67
C LEU A 21 -11.76 7.25 0.04
N ILE A 22 -11.32 8.24 0.80
CA ILE A 22 -11.02 9.59 0.26
C ILE A 22 -9.93 9.51 -0.81
N TYR A 23 -8.84 8.78 -0.55
CA TYR A 23 -7.79 8.58 -1.55
C TYR A 23 -8.27 7.76 -2.76
N ALA A 24 -9.07 6.73 -2.54
CA ALA A 24 -9.66 5.94 -3.62
C ALA A 24 -10.55 6.79 -4.53
N LYS A 25 -11.35 7.70 -3.95
CA LYS A 25 -12.18 8.63 -4.70
C LYS A 25 -11.34 9.63 -5.48
N ALA A 26 -10.30 10.20 -4.87
CA ALA A 26 -9.39 11.11 -5.55
C ALA A 26 -8.66 10.45 -6.73
N LEU A 27 -8.21 9.19 -6.57
CA LEU A 27 -7.68 8.38 -7.69
C LEU A 27 -8.72 8.14 -8.76
N SER A 28 -9.95 7.78 -8.38
CA SER A 28 -11.07 7.57 -9.31
C SER A 28 -11.35 8.82 -10.13
N SER A 29 -11.34 9.99 -9.52
CA SER A 29 -11.54 11.25 -10.22
C SER A 29 -10.36 11.61 -11.12
N TRP A 30 -9.12 11.42 -10.65
CA TRP A 30 -7.91 11.72 -11.43
C TRP A 30 -7.79 10.87 -12.70
N TYR A 31 -8.12 9.56 -12.60
CA TYR A 31 -8.00 8.61 -13.72
C TYR A 31 -9.31 8.38 -14.47
N GLU A 32 -10.39 9.03 -14.07
CA GLU A 32 -11.76 8.77 -14.59
C GLU A 32 -12.12 7.27 -14.51
N ALA A 33 -11.59 6.58 -13.47
CA ALA A 33 -11.71 5.14 -13.30
C ALA A 33 -12.87 4.80 -12.36
N PRO A 34 -13.67 3.76 -12.66
CA PRO A 34 -14.70 3.25 -11.76
C PRO A 34 -14.13 2.88 -10.40
N LEU A 35 -14.84 3.28 -9.33
CA LEU A 35 -14.54 2.93 -7.94
C LEU A 35 -15.58 1.96 -7.42
N SER A 36 -15.13 0.76 -7.00
CA SER A 36 -15.91 -0.21 -6.27
C SER A 36 -15.54 -0.17 -4.79
N VAL A 37 -16.52 0.05 -3.94
CA VAL A 37 -16.37 0.00 -2.47
C VAL A 37 -16.91 -1.32 -1.97
N LEU A 38 -16.04 -2.13 -1.35
CA LEU A 38 -16.40 -3.45 -0.83
C LEU A 38 -16.48 -3.41 0.70
N HIS A 39 -17.62 -3.83 1.24
CA HIS A 39 -17.77 -4.13 2.66
C HIS A 39 -18.08 -5.61 2.84
N VAL A 40 -17.30 -6.30 3.67
CA VAL A 40 -17.53 -7.69 4.03
C VAL A 40 -18.13 -7.74 5.44
N CYS A 41 -19.36 -8.25 5.53
CA CYS A 41 -20.01 -8.52 6.78
C CYS A 41 -19.52 -9.87 7.27
N GLU A 42 -18.67 -9.87 8.29
CA GLU A 42 -18.27 -11.11 8.96
C GLU A 42 -19.43 -11.59 9.83
N ASP A 43 -19.96 -12.75 9.49
CA ASP A 43 -20.97 -13.39 10.35
C ASP A 43 -20.31 -13.76 11.66
N LEU A 44 -20.94 -13.38 12.77
CA LEU A 44 -20.53 -13.84 14.08
C LEU A 44 -20.66 -15.37 14.09
N PRO A 45 -19.65 -16.11 14.60
CA PRO A 45 -19.79 -17.55 14.74
C PRO A 45 -21.03 -17.84 15.56
N VAL A 46 -21.92 -18.67 15.02
CA VAL A 46 -23.04 -19.17 15.75
C VAL A 46 -22.50 -19.99 16.93
N PHE A 47 -22.60 -19.46 18.15
CA PHE A 47 -22.35 -20.27 19.31
C PHE A 47 -23.44 -21.35 19.33
N GLU A 48 -23.07 -22.60 19.08
CA GLU A 48 -23.91 -23.73 19.42
C GLU A 48 -24.15 -23.68 20.92
N MET A 49 -25.28 -23.11 21.31
CA MET A 49 -25.79 -23.33 22.65
C MET A 49 -26.17 -24.80 22.69
N ALA A 50 -25.34 -25.62 23.33
CA ALA A 50 -25.66 -26.99 23.61
C ALA A 50 -27.00 -27.00 24.37
N SER A 51 -28.05 -27.46 23.70
CA SER A 51 -29.33 -27.66 24.34
C SER A 51 -29.14 -28.72 25.41
N PRO A 52 -29.57 -28.49 26.67
CA PRO A 52 -29.50 -29.51 27.72
C PRO A 52 -30.33 -30.75 27.41
N PHE A 53 -31.09 -30.76 26.33
CA PHE A 53 -31.96 -31.85 25.90
C PHE A 53 -31.46 -32.63 24.66
N GLY A 54 -30.19 -32.50 24.26
CA GLY A 54 -29.57 -33.44 23.34
C GLY A 54 -30.03 -33.39 21.86
N HIS A 55 -30.75 -32.37 21.44
CA HIS A 55 -31.10 -32.15 20.03
C HIS A 55 -30.20 -31.05 19.47
N SER A 56 -29.28 -31.44 18.63
CA SER A 56 -28.52 -30.51 17.79
C SER A 56 -29.47 -29.84 16.81
N ALA A 57 -30.04 -28.71 17.20
CA ALA A 57 -30.62 -27.79 16.23
C ALA A 57 -29.48 -26.98 15.64
N SER A 58 -28.99 -27.34 14.45
CA SER A 58 -28.19 -26.45 13.59
C SER A 58 -29.09 -25.25 13.28
N SER A 59 -29.04 -24.24 14.15
CA SER A 59 -29.63 -22.94 13.85
C SER A 59 -28.72 -22.24 12.90
N THR A 60 -28.87 -22.47 11.60
CA THR A 60 -28.41 -21.56 10.59
C THR A 60 -29.10 -20.25 10.87
N VAL A 61 -28.36 -19.25 11.41
CA VAL A 61 -28.90 -17.90 11.55
C VAL A 61 -29.07 -17.40 10.13
N VAL A 62 -30.29 -17.52 9.61
CA VAL A 62 -30.68 -16.82 8.38
C VAL A 62 -30.64 -15.35 8.75
N ILE A 63 -29.64 -14.62 8.26
CA ILE A 63 -29.61 -13.16 8.38
C ILE A 63 -30.85 -12.68 7.64
N GLU A 64 -31.81 -12.09 8.37
CA GLU A 64 -33.04 -11.60 7.76
C GLU A 64 -32.67 -10.54 6.69
N GLU A 65 -33.41 -10.53 5.57
CA GLU A 65 -33.20 -9.53 4.49
C GLU A 65 -33.21 -8.10 5.03
N ALA A 66 -33.95 -7.86 6.11
CA ALA A 66 -33.98 -6.59 6.83
C ALA A 66 -32.58 -6.19 7.39
N GLN A 67 -31.81 -7.13 7.93
CA GLN A 67 -30.48 -6.86 8.47
C GLN A 67 -29.49 -6.57 7.36
N ILE A 68 -29.58 -7.22 6.22
CA ILE A 68 -28.77 -6.93 5.03
C ILE A 68 -29.08 -5.53 4.52
N ALA A 69 -30.36 -5.16 4.47
CA ALA A 69 -30.77 -3.83 4.03
C ALA A 69 -30.27 -2.73 4.97
N GLU A 70 -30.30 -2.95 6.27
CA GLU A 70 -29.76 -2.03 7.27
C GLU A 70 -28.24 -1.88 7.14
N ARG A 71 -27.50 -2.98 6.96
CA ARG A 71 -26.05 -2.95 6.73
C ARG A 71 -25.69 -2.18 5.45
N ARG A 72 -26.41 -2.43 4.35
CA ARG A 72 -26.24 -1.66 3.11
C ARG A 72 -26.50 -0.18 3.30
N ALA A 73 -27.52 0.19 4.06
CA ALA A 73 -27.82 1.58 4.39
C ALA A 73 -26.69 2.22 5.21
N ALA A 74 -26.15 1.52 6.20
CA ALA A 74 -25.03 1.99 7.02
C ALA A 74 -23.76 2.20 6.17
N VAL A 75 -23.43 1.26 5.28
CA VAL A 75 -22.30 1.37 4.34
C VAL A 75 -22.49 2.58 3.42
N ARG A 76 -23.67 2.75 2.85
CA ARG A 76 -24.01 3.90 1.98
C ARG A 76 -23.86 5.21 2.73
N THR A 77 -24.40 5.31 3.94
CA THR A 77 -24.25 6.52 4.78
C THR A 77 -22.79 6.82 5.08
N PHE A 78 -21.99 5.81 5.38
CA PHE A 78 -20.56 5.98 5.59
C PHE A 78 -19.86 6.50 4.34
N VAL A 79 -20.08 5.89 3.18
CA VAL A 79 -19.50 6.31 1.90
C VAL A 79 -19.89 7.74 1.57
N TRP A 80 -21.17 8.08 1.63
CA TRP A 80 -21.65 9.42 1.31
C TRP A 80 -21.14 10.49 2.28
N SER A 81 -21.00 10.15 3.57
CA SER A 81 -20.42 11.08 4.55
C SER A 81 -18.94 11.35 4.31
N ALA A 82 -18.23 10.43 3.67
CA ALA A 82 -16.80 10.55 3.40
C ALA A 82 -16.48 11.27 2.08
N VAL A 83 -17.23 10.98 1.00
CA VAL A 83 -16.88 11.40 -0.36
C VAL A 83 -18.06 12.01 -1.15
N GLY A 84 -19.18 12.23 -0.49
CA GLY A 84 -20.40 12.77 -1.10
C GLY A 84 -21.21 11.70 -1.84
N GLU A 85 -22.39 12.12 -2.30
CA GLU A 85 -23.30 11.27 -3.07
C GLU A 85 -22.83 11.25 -4.54
N ASN A 86 -22.09 10.22 -4.91
CA ASN A 86 -21.52 10.02 -6.24
C ASN A 86 -21.91 8.65 -6.78
N SER A 87 -21.72 8.45 -8.08
CA SER A 87 -21.84 7.15 -8.73
C SER A 87 -20.68 6.24 -8.34
N ILE A 88 -20.79 5.61 -7.16
CA ILE A 88 -19.83 4.65 -6.62
C ILE A 88 -20.54 3.29 -6.54
N ASP A 89 -19.90 2.25 -7.05
CA ASP A 89 -20.39 0.89 -6.91
C ASP A 89 -20.17 0.40 -5.47
N ILE A 90 -21.25 0.14 -4.74
CA ILE A 90 -21.20 -0.32 -3.34
C ILE A 90 -21.57 -1.79 -3.30
N VAL A 91 -20.57 -2.62 -3.03
CA VAL A 91 -20.67 -4.07 -2.92
C VAL A 91 -20.66 -4.47 -1.44
N VAL A 92 -21.70 -5.14 -0.99
CA VAL A 92 -21.76 -5.74 0.36
C VAL A 92 -21.79 -7.25 0.19
N ARG A 93 -20.80 -7.92 0.78
CA ARG A 93 -20.67 -9.38 0.80
C ARG A 93 -20.87 -9.92 2.21
N GLU A 94 -21.44 -11.08 2.30
CA GLU A 94 -21.47 -11.88 3.53
C GLU A 94 -20.34 -12.91 3.45
N GLY A 95 -19.59 -13.08 4.51
CA GLY A 95 -18.50 -14.04 4.55
C GLY A 95 -17.78 -14.05 5.88
N THR A 96 -17.11 -15.15 6.16
CA THR A 96 -16.30 -15.36 7.38
C THR A 96 -14.84 -14.96 7.19
N ASP A 97 -14.40 -14.63 5.98
CA ASP A 97 -13.03 -14.25 5.65
C ASP A 97 -13.00 -13.01 4.73
N ALA A 98 -12.96 -11.84 5.34
CA ALA A 98 -12.89 -10.58 4.61
C ALA A 98 -11.72 -10.53 3.61
N ARG A 99 -10.60 -11.16 3.92
CA ARG A 99 -9.42 -11.20 3.06
C ARG A 99 -9.67 -12.00 1.78
N GLY A 100 -10.30 -13.17 1.94
CA GLY A 100 -10.69 -14.04 0.81
C GLY A 100 -11.63 -13.30 -0.13
N GLU A 101 -12.64 -12.63 0.39
CA GLU A 101 -13.59 -11.87 -0.42
C GLU A 101 -12.94 -10.66 -1.12
N ILE A 102 -12.03 -9.93 -0.45
CA ILE A 102 -11.27 -8.82 -1.06
C ILE A 102 -10.43 -9.33 -2.23
N LEU A 103 -9.68 -10.42 -2.04
CA LEU A 103 -8.82 -10.98 -3.08
C LEU A 103 -9.62 -11.55 -4.26
N LYS A 104 -10.75 -12.18 -3.99
CA LYS A 104 -11.68 -12.69 -4.98
C LYS A 104 -12.26 -11.55 -5.81
N GLU A 105 -12.76 -10.50 -5.16
CA GLU A 105 -13.31 -9.32 -5.83
C GLU A 105 -12.25 -8.65 -6.69
N ALA A 106 -11.01 -8.44 -6.15
CA ALA A 106 -9.90 -7.87 -6.91
C ALA A 106 -9.55 -8.68 -8.17
N GLY A 107 -9.62 -10.03 -8.09
CA GLY A 107 -9.37 -10.90 -9.23
C GLY A 107 -10.52 -10.95 -10.24
N THR A 108 -11.76 -11.03 -9.75
CA THR A 108 -12.96 -11.16 -10.59
C THR A 108 -13.27 -9.86 -11.33
N ASP A 109 -13.15 -8.74 -10.65
CA ASP A 109 -13.44 -7.42 -11.19
C ASP A 109 -12.29 -6.82 -11.99
N GLY A 110 -11.11 -7.46 -11.97
CA GLY A 110 -9.93 -6.97 -12.66
C GLY A 110 -9.42 -5.65 -12.08
N ALA A 111 -9.42 -5.51 -10.75
CA ALA A 111 -8.93 -4.32 -10.09
C ALA A 111 -7.46 -4.05 -10.46
N ASN A 112 -7.16 -2.81 -10.84
CA ASN A 112 -5.79 -2.38 -11.15
C ASN A 112 -5.05 -1.86 -9.92
N VAL A 113 -5.80 -1.45 -8.90
CA VAL A 113 -5.28 -1.04 -7.61
C VAL A 113 -6.31 -1.33 -6.51
N ILE A 114 -5.82 -1.79 -5.36
CA ILE A 114 -6.60 -1.85 -4.12
C ILE A 114 -6.17 -0.68 -3.25
N VAL A 115 -7.12 0.07 -2.69
CA VAL A 115 -6.84 1.17 -1.76
C VAL A 115 -7.40 0.79 -0.39
N MET A 116 -6.56 0.70 0.62
CA MET A 116 -7.01 0.28 1.96
C MET A 116 -6.24 0.96 3.09
N GLY A 117 -6.87 1.03 4.25
CA GLY A 117 -6.23 1.57 5.44
C GLY A 117 -5.21 0.61 6.06
N THR A 118 -4.39 1.12 6.95
CA THR A 118 -3.40 0.32 7.70
C THR A 118 -4.02 -0.51 8.81
N HIS A 119 -5.14 -0.07 9.39
CA HIS A 119 -5.81 -0.67 10.56
C HIS A 119 -7.30 -0.80 10.30
N GLY A 120 -7.95 -1.69 11.06
CA GLY A 120 -9.40 -1.85 11.07
C GLY A 120 -10.03 -1.44 12.41
N ARG A 121 -11.25 -1.90 12.66
CA ARG A 121 -12.07 -1.62 13.87
C ARG A 121 -11.37 -1.93 15.18
N SER A 122 -10.46 -2.89 15.22
CA SER A 122 -9.82 -3.34 16.46
C SER A 122 -8.83 -2.35 17.05
N GLY A 123 -8.43 -1.31 16.30
CA GLY A 123 -7.76 -0.08 16.80
C GLY A 123 -6.63 -0.24 17.84
N ILE A 124 -6.17 -1.46 18.08
CA ILE A 124 -5.20 -1.78 19.10
C ILE A 124 -3.82 -1.46 18.56
N ASP A 125 -3.20 -0.48 19.16
CA ASP A 125 -1.84 0.02 18.92
C ASP A 125 -1.54 0.48 17.48
N HIS A 126 -1.28 1.77 17.34
CA HIS A 126 -0.82 2.46 16.11
C HIS A 126 0.45 1.86 15.48
N LEU A 127 1.01 0.79 16.05
CA LEU A 127 2.25 0.12 15.64
C LEU A 127 2.04 -1.22 14.92
N LEU A 128 0.81 -1.74 14.86
CA LEU A 128 0.55 -3.05 14.24
C LEU A 128 -0.25 -2.87 12.94
N LEU A 129 0.24 -3.40 11.84
CA LEU A 129 -0.51 -3.50 10.60
C LEU A 129 -1.71 -4.43 10.79
N GLY A 130 -2.89 -4.03 10.32
CA GLY A 130 -4.11 -4.82 10.43
C GLY A 130 -3.99 -6.18 9.74
N SER A 131 -4.50 -7.23 10.39
CA SER A 131 -4.39 -8.62 9.90
C SER A 131 -5.00 -8.84 8.51
N VAL A 132 -6.02 -8.07 8.14
CA VAL A 132 -6.62 -8.11 6.80
C VAL A 132 -5.67 -7.46 5.80
N THR A 133 -5.17 -6.25 6.09
CA THR A 133 -4.25 -5.51 5.22
C THR A 133 -2.98 -6.31 4.98
N GLU A 134 -2.37 -6.86 6.03
CA GLU A 134 -1.17 -7.70 5.92
C GLU A 134 -1.38 -8.87 4.97
N LYS A 135 -2.48 -9.61 5.13
CA LYS A 135 -2.76 -10.79 4.31
C LYS A 135 -3.16 -10.45 2.86
N VAL A 136 -3.81 -9.31 2.65
CA VAL A 136 -4.09 -8.82 1.28
C VAL A 136 -2.79 -8.44 0.60
N LEU A 137 -1.88 -7.72 1.27
CA LEU A 137 -0.54 -7.37 0.75
C LEU A 137 0.26 -8.57 0.27
N HIS A 138 0.13 -9.71 0.95
CA HIS A 138 0.81 -10.96 0.54
C HIS A 138 0.26 -11.60 -0.74
N LYS A 139 -1.01 -11.40 -1.04
CA LYS A 139 -1.72 -12.21 -2.04
C LYS A 139 -2.38 -11.40 -3.16
N ALA A 140 -2.36 -10.08 -3.09
CA ALA A 140 -3.01 -9.24 -4.08
C ALA A 140 -2.47 -9.46 -5.49
N PRO A 141 -3.35 -9.50 -6.49
CA PRO A 141 -2.97 -9.63 -7.89
C PRO A 141 -2.49 -8.31 -8.51
N CYS A 142 -2.71 -7.19 -7.83
CA CYS A 142 -2.44 -5.84 -8.31
C CYS A 142 -1.77 -4.99 -7.21
N PRO A 143 -1.23 -3.81 -7.54
CA PRO A 143 -0.69 -2.85 -6.56
C PRO A 143 -1.70 -2.49 -5.48
N ILE A 144 -1.19 -2.22 -4.27
CA ILE A 144 -1.99 -1.81 -3.12
C ILE A 144 -1.49 -0.46 -2.64
N LEU A 145 -2.38 0.52 -2.60
CA LEU A 145 -2.15 1.79 -1.93
C LEU A 145 -2.61 1.67 -0.47
N VAL A 146 -1.65 1.62 0.43
CA VAL A 146 -1.93 1.58 1.87
C VAL A 146 -1.91 3.01 2.40
N VAL A 147 -3.01 3.44 2.98
CA VAL A 147 -3.22 4.81 3.48
C VAL A 147 -3.13 4.82 4.99
N PRO A 148 -2.13 5.49 5.59
CA PRO A 148 -2.04 5.63 7.03
C PRO A 148 -3.12 6.59 7.55
N PRO A 149 -3.53 6.48 8.84
CA PRO A 149 -4.60 7.29 9.40
C PRO A 149 -4.25 8.78 9.48
N HIS A 150 -2.96 9.11 9.45
CA HIS A 150 -2.45 10.48 9.52
C HIS A 150 -2.02 11.03 8.16
N ALA A 151 -2.36 10.35 7.07
CA ALA A 151 -2.09 10.87 5.74
C ALA A 151 -2.76 12.24 5.53
N SER A 152 -2.08 13.10 4.81
CA SER A 152 -2.61 14.42 4.48
C SER A 152 -3.97 14.29 3.78
N THR A 153 -4.90 15.16 4.11
CA THR A 153 -6.20 15.18 3.43
C THR A 153 -6.01 15.60 1.97
N VAL A 154 -6.56 14.83 1.05
CA VAL A 154 -6.60 15.14 -0.38
C VAL A 154 -8.01 15.56 -0.77
N ALA A 155 -8.11 16.49 -1.74
CA ALA A 155 -9.40 16.83 -2.30
C ALA A 155 -9.89 15.68 -3.21
N PRO A 156 -11.16 15.26 -3.10
CA PRO A 156 -11.69 14.15 -3.92
C PRO A 156 -11.60 14.39 -5.44
N ASP A 157 -11.56 15.64 -5.85
CA ASP A 157 -11.52 16.05 -7.26
C ASP A 157 -10.17 16.67 -7.66
N ALA A 158 -9.10 16.39 -6.90
CA ALA A 158 -7.78 16.90 -7.21
C ALA A 158 -7.28 16.36 -8.56
N PRO A 159 -6.74 17.20 -9.46
CA PRO A 159 -6.29 16.78 -10.79
C PRO A 159 -5.03 15.89 -10.73
N ALA A 160 -4.30 15.94 -9.65
CA ALA A 160 -3.18 15.05 -9.33
C ALA A 160 -2.93 15.08 -7.83
N ILE A 161 -2.92 13.91 -7.20
CA ILE A 161 -2.82 13.79 -5.74
C ILE A 161 -1.40 13.58 -5.24
N PHE A 162 -0.46 13.20 -6.13
CA PHE A 162 0.93 12.95 -5.76
C PHE A 162 1.87 13.86 -6.54
N LYS A 163 2.61 14.70 -5.85
CA LYS A 163 3.57 15.66 -6.43
C LYS A 163 5.01 15.42 -6.01
N ARG A 164 5.23 14.70 -4.91
CA ARG A 164 6.54 14.38 -4.37
C ARG A 164 6.59 12.89 -4.05
N ILE A 165 7.09 12.12 -5.00
CA ILE A 165 7.11 10.67 -4.95
C ILE A 165 8.51 10.19 -4.54
N LEU A 166 8.59 9.36 -3.50
CA LEU A 166 9.81 8.66 -3.10
C LEU A 166 9.71 7.20 -3.53
N CYS A 167 10.65 6.73 -4.36
CA CYS A 167 10.72 5.33 -4.76
C CYS A 167 11.96 4.66 -4.15
N ALA A 168 11.71 3.63 -3.32
CA ALA A 168 12.77 2.86 -2.67
C ALA A 168 13.27 1.76 -3.61
N ILE A 169 14.58 1.76 -3.88
CA ILE A 169 15.24 0.86 -4.84
C ILE A 169 16.30 0.03 -4.13
N ASP A 170 16.16 -1.28 -4.19
CA ASP A 170 17.18 -2.24 -3.77
C ASP A 170 17.73 -3.07 -4.94
N PHE A 171 17.36 -2.74 -6.17
CA PHE A 171 17.69 -3.41 -7.42
C PHE A 171 17.15 -4.86 -7.54
N SER A 172 16.19 -5.26 -6.72
CA SER A 172 15.41 -6.47 -6.91
C SER A 172 14.40 -6.30 -8.04
N THR A 173 13.91 -7.40 -8.61
CA THR A 173 12.83 -7.36 -9.61
C THR A 173 11.60 -6.61 -9.09
N SER A 174 11.26 -6.81 -7.82
CA SER A 174 10.13 -6.15 -7.16
C SER A 174 10.30 -4.63 -7.11
N SER A 175 11.48 -4.14 -6.70
CA SER A 175 11.75 -2.70 -6.66
C SER A 175 11.83 -2.07 -8.06
N LEU A 176 12.26 -2.82 -9.09
CA LEU A 176 12.25 -2.33 -10.47
C LEU A 176 10.83 -2.24 -11.05
N LEU A 177 9.94 -3.15 -10.67
CA LEU A 177 8.51 -3.04 -10.99
C LEU A 177 7.88 -1.83 -10.29
N ALA A 178 8.24 -1.60 -9.04
CA ALA A 178 7.83 -0.42 -8.28
C ALA A 178 8.31 0.89 -8.95
N LEU A 179 9.55 0.91 -9.44
CA LEU A 179 10.09 2.04 -10.20
C LEU A 179 9.27 2.35 -11.45
N ASN A 180 8.87 1.34 -12.22
CA ASN A 180 8.05 1.55 -13.41
C ASN A 180 6.73 2.25 -13.05
N ARG A 181 6.08 1.82 -11.96
CA ARG A 181 4.86 2.47 -11.47
C ARG A 181 5.11 3.89 -10.97
N ALA A 182 6.21 4.11 -10.25
CA ALA A 182 6.58 5.45 -9.78
C ALA A 182 6.85 6.42 -10.94
N LEU A 183 7.51 5.96 -12.00
CA LEU A 183 7.77 6.75 -13.21
C LEU A 183 6.47 7.09 -13.95
N GLU A 184 5.55 6.14 -14.09
CA GLU A 184 4.24 6.38 -14.71
C GLU A 184 3.46 7.45 -13.95
N LEU A 185 3.33 7.30 -12.63
CA LEU A 185 2.66 8.28 -11.77
C LEU A 185 3.32 9.66 -11.82
N ALA A 186 4.67 9.70 -11.77
CA ALA A 186 5.40 10.95 -11.78
C ALA A 186 5.24 11.71 -13.10
N GLN A 187 5.21 10.99 -14.23
CA GLN A 187 5.01 11.60 -15.55
C GLN A 187 3.59 12.15 -15.72
N GLU A 188 2.57 11.44 -15.22
CA GLU A 188 1.17 11.86 -15.32
C GLU A 188 0.85 13.04 -14.39
N ALA A 189 1.51 13.08 -13.25
CA ALA A 189 1.31 14.13 -12.26
C ALA A 189 2.21 15.36 -12.45
N ASP A 190 3.17 15.34 -13.38
CA ASP A 190 4.28 16.30 -13.42
C ASP A 190 4.91 16.46 -12.03
N ALA A 191 5.28 15.30 -11.45
CA ALA A 191 5.76 15.21 -10.08
C ALA A 191 7.28 15.16 -10.01
N ARG A 192 7.81 15.50 -8.82
CA ARG A 192 9.19 15.20 -8.47
C ARG A 192 9.27 13.75 -7.99
N LEU A 193 10.12 12.95 -8.63
CA LEU A 193 10.42 11.58 -8.26
C LEU A 193 11.84 11.49 -7.68
N THR A 194 11.98 11.04 -6.45
CA THR A 194 13.27 10.73 -5.84
C THR A 194 13.47 9.23 -5.78
N LEU A 195 14.53 8.72 -6.39
CA LEU A 195 14.97 7.34 -6.26
C LEU A 195 15.95 7.23 -5.10
N LEU A 196 15.62 6.42 -4.11
CA LEU A 196 16.44 6.21 -2.91
C LEU A 196 16.97 4.77 -2.87
N HIS A 197 18.28 4.63 -2.70
CA HIS A 197 18.93 3.39 -2.30
C HIS A 197 19.59 3.57 -0.93
N ALA A 198 19.31 2.65 0.01
CA ALA A 198 19.96 2.61 1.31
C ALA A 198 21.06 1.54 1.31
N ILE A 199 22.28 1.92 1.65
CA ILE A 199 23.41 1.00 1.80
C ILE A 199 23.45 0.56 3.26
N GLU A 200 23.31 -0.72 3.50
CA GLU A 200 23.50 -1.31 4.81
C GLU A 200 24.81 -2.10 4.83
N PHE A 201 25.82 -1.56 5.53
CA PHE A 201 27.07 -2.28 5.73
C PHE A 201 26.91 -3.28 6.88
N PRO A 202 27.19 -4.57 6.65
CA PRO A 202 27.23 -5.55 7.72
C PRO A 202 28.21 -5.15 8.84
N PRO A 203 27.89 -5.39 10.13
CA PRO A 203 28.76 -5.00 11.25
C PRO A 203 30.21 -5.48 11.11
N ALA A 204 30.40 -6.70 10.62
CA ALA A 204 31.73 -7.27 10.38
C ALA A 204 32.54 -6.50 9.32
N LEU A 205 31.90 -5.96 8.30
CA LEU A 205 32.56 -5.11 7.31
C LEU A 205 32.84 -3.71 7.87
N ARG A 206 31.99 -3.21 8.76
CA ARG A 206 32.24 -1.95 9.48
C ARG A 206 33.54 -2.02 10.25
N GLU A 207 33.79 -3.06 11.05
CA GLU A 207 35.01 -3.21 11.82
C GLU A 207 36.26 -3.31 10.94
N ILE A 208 36.20 -4.00 9.80
CA ILE A 208 37.33 -4.16 8.88
C ILE A 208 37.61 -2.89 8.07
N VAL A 209 36.55 -2.26 7.56
CA VAL A 209 36.65 -1.07 6.69
C VAL A 209 36.98 0.18 7.51
N PHE A 210 36.50 0.26 8.75
CA PHE A 210 36.71 1.43 9.64
C PHE A 210 37.90 1.29 10.58
N SER A 211 38.75 0.26 10.43
CA SER A 211 40.00 0.13 11.22
C SER A 211 41.08 1.15 10.84
N THR A 212 40.97 1.82 9.69
CA THR A 212 41.80 2.96 9.28
C THR A 212 40.92 4.04 8.65
N ASP A 213 40.87 5.23 9.23
CA ASP A 213 39.98 6.34 8.85
C ASP A 213 40.01 6.68 7.33
N THR A 214 41.17 6.56 6.68
CA THR A 214 41.39 6.98 5.29
C THR A 214 40.84 5.99 4.25
N ASP A 215 40.79 4.71 4.55
CA ASP A 215 40.30 3.69 3.60
C ASP A 215 38.78 3.51 3.68
N ALA A 216 38.19 3.77 4.82
CA ALA A 216 36.76 3.71 5.04
C ALA A 216 36.01 4.75 4.20
N ASP A 217 36.47 6.00 4.22
CA ASP A 217 35.85 7.11 3.47
C ASP A 217 35.92 6.85 1.95
N ARG A 218 37.05 6.27 1.49
CA ARG A 218 37.21 5.93 0.07
C ARG A 218 36.28 4.81 -0.36
N VAL A 219 36.13 3.74 0.44
CA VAL A 219 35.24 2.63 0.14
C VAL A 219 33.79 3.11 0.16
N HIS A 220 33.44 3.94 1.13
CA HIS A 220 32.10 4.53 1.23
C HIS A 220 31.79 5.40 0.01
N ALA A 221 32.66 6.37 -0.33
CA ALA A 221 32.48 7.24 -1.48
C ALA A 221 32.43 6.46 -2.80
N ALA A 222 33.23 5.40 -2.94
CA ALA A 222 33.20 4.54 -4.12
C ALA A 222 31.88 3.76 -4.23
N ALA A 223 31.37 3.22 -3.12
CA ALA A 223 30.08 2.52 -3.08
C ALA A 223 28.93 3.47 -3.40
N GLU A 224 28.93 4.66 -2.80
CA GLU A 224 27.92 5.69 -3.05
C GLU A 224 27.91 6.10 -4.53
N ALA A 225 29.08 6.41 -5.09
CA ALA A 225 29.22 6.79 -6.49
C ALA A 225 28.71 5.70 -7.43
N GLU A 226 29.02 4.44 -7.15
CA GLU A 226 28.55 3.29 -7.95
C GLU A 226 27.03 3.15 -7.88
N TYR A 227 26.42 3.22 -6.70
CA TYR A 227 24.97 3.11 -6.57
C TYR A 227 24.26 4.33 -7.18
N LEU A 228 24.79 5.54 -7.06
CA LEU A 228 24.26 6.72 -7.77
C LEU A 228 24.32 6.52 -9.29
N ARG A 229 25.40 5.99 -9.82
CA ARG A 229 25.53 5.68 -11.25
C ARG A 229 24.46 4.65 -11.67
N ARG A 230 24.27 3.59 -10.89
CA ARG A 230 23.26 2.56 -11.14
C ARG A 230 21.84 3.12 -11.10
N LEU A 231 21.50 3.94 -10.09
CA LEU A 231 20.19 4.59 -10.00
C LEU A 231 19.91 5.49 -11.22
N ARG A 232 20.90 6.29 -11.61
CA ARG A 232 20.78 7.15 -12.80
C ARG A 232 20.56 6.37 -14.09
N ALA A 233 21.17 5.19 -14.21
CA ALA A 233 21.01 4.31 -15.36
C ALA A 233 19.62 3.67 -15.45
N LEU A 234 18.87 3.57 -14.34
CA LEU A 234 17.51 3.06 -14.33
C LEU A 234 16.49 4.06 -14.89
N VAL A 235 16.82 5.35 -14.95
CA VAL A 235 15.89 6.39 -15.38
C VAL A 235 15.93 6.54 -16.90
N PRO A 236 14.87 6.20 -17.62
CA PRO A 236 14.82 6.38 -19.06
C PRO A 236 14.95 7.87 -19.44
N ALA A 237 15.70 8.18 -20.48
CA ALA A 237 15.86 9.57 -20.95
C ALA A 237 14.51 10.26 -21.20
N ARG A 238 13.53 9.51 -21.72
CA ARG A 238 12.18 10.00 -21.97
C ARG A 238 11.47 10.47 -20.67
N ALA A 239 11.68 9.80 -19.54
CA ALA A 239 11.02 10.17 -18.29
C ALA A 239 11.38 11.59 -17.83
N ARG A 240 12.64 12.02 -18.09
CA ARG A 240 13.15 13.35 -17.75
C ARG A 240 12.50 14.50 -18.53
N LEU A 241 11.74 14.20 -19.56
CA LEU A 241 10.99 15.20 -20.33
C LEU A 241 9.67 15.58 -19.67
N TYR A 242 9.15 14.73 -18.78
CA TYR A 242 7.80 14.86 -18.21
C TYR A 242 7.78 14.94 -16.69
N CYS A 243 8.88 14.63 -16.02
CA CYS A 243 8.98 14.75 -14.57
C CYS A 243 10.41 15.02 -14.11
N THR A 244 10.56 15.62 -12.94
CA THR A 244 11.87 15.84 -12.33
C THR A 244 12.30 14.59 -11.56
N VAL A 245 13.44 13.99 -11.95
CA VAL A 245 13.95 12.80 -11.27
C VAL A 245 15.26 13.12 -10.54
N ALA A 246 15.28 12.91 -9.23
CA ALA A 246 16.44 12.96 -8.36
C ALA A 246 16.89 11.54 -7.96
N THR A 247 18.16 11.38 -7.60
CA THR A 247 18.71 10.11 -7.09
C THR A 247 19.46 10.36 -5.80
N ARG A 248 19.22 9.55 -4.79
CA ARG A 248 19.87 9.59 -3.47
C ARG A 248 20.37 8.22 -3.09
N VAL A 249 21.54 8.21 -2.44
CA VAL A 249 22.10 7.04 -1.79
C VAL A 249 22.41 7.45 -0.36
N ASN A 250 21.93 6.70 0.60
CA ASN A 250 22.18 6.97 2.02
C ASN A 250 22.72 5.71 2.69
N GLU A 251 23.53 5.88 3.73
CA GLU A 251 23.93 4.78 4.58
C GLU A 251 22.94 4.62 5.74
N GLY A 252 22.50 3.39 6.00
CA GLY A 252 21.65 3.10 7.13
C GLY A 252 20.68 1.94 6.90
N LYS A 253 19.85 1.67 7.88
CA LYS A 253 18.77 0.68 7.78
C LYS A 253 17.72 1.17 6.78
N PRO A 254 17.39 0.38 5.74
CA PRO A 254 16.55 0.85 4.64
C PRO A 254 15.23 1.49 5.07
N ALA A 255 14.48 0.85 5.98
CA ALA A 255 13.19 1.39 6.43
C ALA A 255 13.35 2.77 7.07
N ARG A 256 14.37 2.97 7.95
CA ARG A 256 14.61 4.26 8.61
C ARG A 256 15.04 5.34 7.62
N GLU A 257 15.87 5.01 6.64
CA GLU A 257 16.31 5.96 5.62
C GLU A 257 15.16 6.36 4.70
N ILE A 258 14.26 5.43 4.35
CA ILE A 258 13.05 5.73 3.59
C ILE A 258 12.16 6.70 4.36
N GLU A 259 11.89 6.43 5.63
CA GLU A 259 11.07 7.29 6.49
C GLU A 259 11.69 8.68 6.65
N ARG A 260 13.00 8.74 6.90
CA ARG A 260 13.74 10.00 7.06
C ARG A 260 13.70 10.85 5.81
N VAL A 261 14.01 10.27 4.65
CA VAL A 261 14.00 10.98 3.36
C VAL A 261 12.59 11.38 2.97
N ALA A 262 11.58 10.53 3.21
CA ALA A 262 10.19 10.88 2.98
C ALA A 262 9.77 12.12 3.77
N ALA A 263 10.19 12.21 5.04
CA ALA A 263 9.91 13.37 5.88
C ALA A 263 10.69 14.63 5.42
N GLU A 264 11.99 14.50 5.12
CA GLU A 264 12.83 15.60 4.63
C GLU A 264 12.31 16.22 3.33
N GLU A 265 11.91 15.37 2.38
CA GLU A 265 11.41 15.82 1.08
C GLU A 265 9.91 16.07 1.10
N GLN A 266 9.24 15.88 2.25
CA GLN A 266 7.79 15.98 2.38
C GLN A 266 7.07 15.15 1.32
N ALA A 267 7.51 13.90 1.16
CA ALA A 267 6.91 12.99 0.18
C ALA A 267 5.42 12.79 0.48
N ASP A 268 4.62 12.84 -0.56
CA ASP A 268 3.17 12.57 -0.50
C ASP A 268 2.82 11.15 -0.96
N LEU A 269 3.80 10.42 -1.50
CA LEU A 269 3.72 9.01 -1.82
C LEU A 269 5.08 8.33 -1.67
N ILE A 270 5.11 7.17 -1.02
CA ILE A 270 6.23 6.24 -1.07
C ILE A 270 5.83 5.08 -1.99
N VAL A 271 6.72 4.69 -2.92
CA VAL A 271 6.52 3.54 -3.81
C VAL A 271 7.61 2.51 -3.55
N MET A 272 7.21 1.27 -3.30
CA MET A 272 8.16 0.19 -3.06
C MET A 272 7.64 -1.18 -3.49
N GLY A 273 8.54 -2.11 -3.71
CA GLY A 273 8.21 -3.49 -4.01
C GLY A 273 7.74 -4.24 -2.77
N VAL A 274 6.95 -5.29 -2.97
CA VAL A 274 6.45 -6.14 -1.88
C VAL A 274 7.57 -6.92 -1.19
N HIS A 275 8.64 -7.30 -1.93
CA HIS A 275 9.79 -8.05 -1.44
C HIS A 275 11.09 -7.32 -1.78
N GLY A 276 12.16 -7.59 -1.01
CA GLY A 276 13.52 -7.12 -1.28
C GLY A 276 14.46 -8.27 -1.68
N ARG A 277 15.76 -7.95 -1.80
CA ARG A 277 16.83 -8.88 -2.20
C ARG A 277 16.96 -10.15 -1.35
N GLY A 278 16.55 -10.14 -0.09
CA GLY A 278 16.71 -11.24 0.86
C GLY A 278 15.51 -12.19 0.95
N ALA A 279 14.46 -11.98 0.17
CA ALA A 279 13.29 -12.86 0.21
C ALA A 279 13.58 -14.17 -0.53
N VAL A 280 14.02 -15.18 0.21
CA VAL A 280 14.21 -16.55 -0.27
C VAL A 280 12.86 -17.23 -0.51
N ASP A 281 11.81 -16.74 0.10
CA ASP A 281 10.45 -17.26 0.02
C ASP A 281 9.50 -16.18 -0.48
N LEU A 282 8.86 -16.41 -1.61
CA LEU A 282 7.82 -15.51 -2.19
C LEU A 282 6.59 -15.34 -1.28
N MET A 283 6.56 -16.07 -0.15
CA MET A 283 5.49 -16.00 0.84
C MET A 283 5.77 -15.04 2.00
N VAL A 284 6.97 -14.44 2.09
CA VAL A 284 7.31 -13.56 3.21
C VAL A 284 7.26 -12.11 2.75
N PHE A 285 6.37 -11.33 3.34
CA PHE A 285 6.30 -9.88 3.15
C PHE A 285 7.60 -9.22 3.60
N GLY A 286 8.16 -8.33 2.78
CA GLY A 286 9.47 -7.71 3.04
C GLY A 286 9.48 -6.95 4.37
N SER A 287 10.47 -7.24 5.23
CA SER A 287 10.58 -6.60 6.55
C SER A 287 10.67 -5.07 6.47
N ASN A 288 11.39 -4.54 5.47
CA ASN A 288 11.48 -3.11 5.24
C ASN A 288 10.14 -2.52 4.77
N THR A 289 9.42 -3.20 3.87
CA THR A 289 8.11 -2.74 3.40
C THR A 289 7.10 -2.73 4.54
N ASN A 290 7.11 -3.77 5.39
CA ASN A 290 6.28 -3.83 6.58
C ASN A 290 6.60 -2.67 7.56
N ALA A 291 7.88 -2.42 7.83
CA ALA A 291 8.30 -1.34 8.71
C ALA A 291 7.85 0.02 8.17
N VAL A 292 8.10 0.31 6.88
CA VAL A 292 7.70 1.59 6.26
C VAL A 292 6.19 1.79 6.31
N ILE A 293 5.37 0.78 5.99
CA ILE A 293 3.90 0.91 6.04
C ILE A 293 3.41 1.27 7.44
N ARG A 294 4.06 0.76 8.49
CA ARG A 294 3.67 1.03 9.89
C ARG A 294 3.99 2.46 10.34
N HIS A 295 5.03 3.05 9.80
CA HIS A 295 5.55 4.33 10.30
C HIS A 295 5.43 5.49 9.30
N ALA A 296 5.07 5.21 8.05
CA ALA A 296 4.95 6.25 7.03
C ALA A 296 3.87 7.27 7.40
N ALA A 297 4.20 8.55 7.22
CA ALA A 297 3.26 9.66 7.38
C ALA A 297 2.42 9.93 6.11
N CYS A 298 2.77 9.31 4.99
CA CYS A 298 2.08 9.42 3.70
C CYS A 298 1.70 8.04 3.16
N PRO A 299 0.81 7.95 2.17
CA PRO A 299 0.46 6.70 1.52
C PRO A 299 1.67 5.94 0.98
N VAL A 300 1.58 4.60 1.03
CA VAL A 300 2.60 3.69 0.50
C VAL A 300 1.98 2.82 -0.58
N LEU A 301 2.46 2.97 -1.82
CA LEU A 301 2.11 2.10 -2.92
C LEU A 301 3.04 0.88 -2.94
N VAL A 302 2.48 -0.27 -2.63
CA VAL A 302 3.19 -1.56 -2.66
C VAL A 302 2.90 -2.28 -3.96
N VAL A 303 3.96 -2.57 -4.71
CA VAL A 303 3.83 -3.22 -6.02
C VAL A 303 4.19 -4.69 -5.90
N PRO A 304 3.25 -5.60 -6.16
CA PRO A 304 3.50 -7.03 -6.13
C PRO A 304 4.35 -7.49 -7.32
N THR A 305 5.05 -8.61 -7.13
CA THR A 305 5.68 -9.31 -8.26
C THR A 305 4.60 -10.15 -8.95
N PRO A 306 4.47 -10.08 -10.29
CA PRO A 306 3.55 -10.93 -11.03
C PRO A 306 3.81 -12.40 -10.68
N ARG A 307 2.75 -13.13 -10.39
CA ARG A 307 2.82 -14.58 -10.27
C ARG A 307 2.82 -15.17 -11.67
N GLY A 308 3.89 -15.85 -12.01
CA GLY A 308 4.01 -16.57 -13.26
C GLY A 308 2.98 -17.71 -13.38
#